data_9bcf74a3a2ed9e8bb369e9c2f6717a9b
#
_entry.id   9bcf74a3a2ed9e8bb369e9c2f6717a9b
#
_cell.length_a   1.000
_cell.length_b   1.000
_cell.length_c   1.000
_cell.angle_alpha   90.00
_cell.angle_beta   90.00
_cell.angle_gamma   90.00
#
_symmetry.space_group_name_H-M   'P 1'
#
loop_
_entity.id
_entity.type
_entity.pdbx_description
1 polymer ?
#
loop_
_entity_poly.entity_id
_entity_poly.type
_entity_poly.pdbx_seq_one_letter_code
_entity_poly.pdbx_strand_id
1 'polypeptide(L)'
;FDKAVNLIFDMHNEYGFKAMKETGQSNSTFVKGLKQLFGERVAIFSLDPQSTRARGVQPDHEVYISYDQVTVDDVATLQDELKLNPTAVESAYLVYAIYKDRWLLTLLAQEGPDVEEFAKEIGAHPGSLVALHRKLKRLENFPFMVQKGHADGDVVDRIMEYLDRGINVVLEFGQQTSMLCYLLVANIIS
;
A
#
# COMPACT_ATOMS: atom_id res chain seq x y z
N PHE A 1 24.29 2.44 9.08
CA PHE A 1 23.46 3.58 9.54
C PHE A 1 24.21 4.93 9.63
N ASP A 2 25.53 4.98 9.59
CA ASP A 2 26.27 6.26 9.71
C ASP A 2 26.59 6.91 8.36
N LYS A 3 26.37 6.21 7.23
CA LYS A 3 26.71 6.69 5.88
C LYS A 3 25.58 6.54 4.87
N ALA A 4 24.48 5.92 5.24
CA ALA A 4 23.31 5.73 4.38
C ALA A 4 22.03 5.73 5.20
N VAL A 5 20.96 6.18 4.62
CA VAL A 5 19.61 6.02 5.14
C VAL A 5 18.91 4.88 4.39
N ASN A 6 18.00 4.22 5.05
CA ASN A 6 17.31 3.07 4.51
C ASN A 6 15.79 3.22 4.65
N LEU A 7 15.08 2.85 3.60
CA LEU A 7 13.67 2.54 3.63
C LEU A 7 13.51 1.02 3.63
N ILE A 8 12.88 0.47 4.66
CA ILE A 8 12.72 -0.97 4.87
C ILE A 8 11.24 -1.31 4.80
N PHE A 9 10.85 -2.10 3.82
CA PHE A 9 9.51 -2.68 3.71
C PHE A 9 9.44 -3.94 4.58
N ASP A 10 8.81 -3.82 5.75
CA ASP A 10 8.78 -4.87 6.78
C ASP A 10 7.45 -5.64 6.75
N MET A 11 7.33 -6.54 5.78
CA MET A 11 6.12 -7.34 5.55
C MET A 11 5.75 -8.23 6.76
N HIS A 12 6.75 -8.67 7.52
CA HIS A 12 6.56 -9.60 8.63
C HIS A 12 6.68 -8.94 10.01
N ASN A 13 6.89 -7.62 10.05
CA ASN A 13 7.05 -6.82 11.27
C ASN A 13 8.19 -7.32 12.16
N GLU A 14 9.32 -7.67 11.54
CA GLU A 14 10.48 -8.26 12.20
C GLU A 14 11.59 -7.23 12.46
N TYR A 15 11.63 -6.13 11.71
CA TYR A 15 12.71 -5.17 11.76
C TYR A 15 12.42 -3.94 12.63
N GLY A 16 11.14 -3.55 12.77
CA GLY A 16 10.74 -2.31 13.41
C GLY A 16 11.14 -2.22 14.88
N PHE A 17 10.36 -2.78 15.76
CA PHE A 17 10.54 -2.63 17.20
C PHE A 17 11.04 -3.90 17.88
N LYS A 18 10.49 -5.08 17.57
CA LYS A 18 10.77 -6.34 18.26
C LYS A 18 10.51 -7.51 17.33
N ALA A 19 11.51 -8.36 17.15
CA ALA A 19 11.42 -9.58 16.37
C ALA A 19 11.42 -10.82 17.26
N MET A 20 10.81 -11.90 16.77
CA MET A 20 10.94 -13.23 17.37
C MET A 20 12.11 -13.95 16.71
N LYS A 21 13.05 -14.45 17.53
CA LYS A 21 14.10 -15.30 17.02
C LYS A 21 13.53 -16.70 16.76
N GLU A 22 13.57 -17.16 15.52
CA GLU A 22 13.29 -18.54 15.17
C GLU A 22 14.40 -19.46 15.72
N THR A 23 14.26 -19.84 16.98
CA THR A 23 15.02 -20.96 17.53
C THR A 23 14.08 -22.15 17.60
N GLY A 24 14.43 -23.24 16.96
CA GLY A 24 13.67 -24.50 16.94
C GLY A 24 13.48 -25.17 18.32
N GLN A 25 13.59 -24.41 19.41
CA GLN A 25 13.30 -24.80 20.79
C GLN A 25 12.29 -23.83 21.38
N SER A 26 11.40 -24.33 22.21
CA SER A 26 10.18 -23.71 22.75
C SER A 26 10.36 -22.44 23.63
N ASN A 27 11.50 -21.81 23.62
CA ASN A 27 11.73 -20.50 24.27
C ASN A 27 11.93 -19.44 23.18
N SER A 28 10.84 -18.77 22.81
CA SER A 28 10.87 -17.60 21.94
C SER A 28 11.66 -16.47 22.59
N THR A 29 12.91 -16.31 22.18
CA THR A 29 13.73 -15.18 22.62
C THR A 29 13.45 -13.99 21.71
N PHE A 30 12.92 -12.91 22.26
CA PHE A 30 12.76 -11.67 21.54
C PHE A 30 14.09 -10.99 21.26
N VAL A 31 14.26 -10.48 20.05
CA VAL A 31 15.41 -9.68 19.62
C VAL A 31 14.96 -8.22 19.53
N LYS A 32 15.82 -7.30 19.95
CA LYS A 32 15.57 -5.87 19.80
C LYS A 32 15.49 -5.50 18.31
N GLY A 33 14.42 -4.81 17.93
CA GLY A 33 14.30 -4.24 16.59
C GLY A 33 15.13 -2.96 16.42
N LEU A 34 15.14 -2.44 15.20
CA LEU A 34 15.94 -1.27 14.83
C LEU A 34 15.59 -0.02 15.68
N LYS A 35 14.31 0.21 15.96
CA LYS A 35 13.88 1.33 16.80
C LYS A 35 14.44 1.24 18.22
N GLN A 36 14.48 0.05 18.80
CA GLN A 36 15.06 -0.15 20.14
C GLN A 36 16.60 -0.02 20.17
N LEU A 37 17.26 -0.32 19.05
CA LEU A 37 18.72 -0.24 18.94
C LEU A 37 19.21 1.16 18.63
N PHE A 38 18.48 1.91 17.80
CA PHE A 38 18.94 3.17 17.22
C PHE A 38 18.09 4.38 17.60
N GLY A 39 17.01 4.18 18.38
CA GLY A 39 16.18 5.26 18.95
C GLY A 39 15.59 6.17 17.86
N GLU A 40 15.86 7.48 17.99
CA GLU A 40 15.34 8.52 17.11
C GLU A 40 15.90 8.49 15.67
N ARG A 41 16.92 7.67 15.42
CA ARG A 41 17.48 7.46 14.07
C ARG A 41 16.65 6.50 13.22
N VAL A 42 15.56 5.96 13.78
CA VAL A 42 14.63 5.06 13.09
C VAL A 42 13.21 5.52 13.38
N ALA A 43 12.41 5.68 12.34
CA ALA A 43 10.97 5.94 12.42
C ALA A 43 10.17 4.72 11.97
N ILE A 44 9.09 4.40 12.66
CA ILE A 44 8.16 3.33 12.32
C ILE A 44 6.92 3.95 11.69
N PHE A 45 6.68 3.61 10.43
CA PHE A 45 5.49 3.89 9.68
C PHE A 45 4.62 2.63 9.63
N SER A 46 3.33 2.72 9.89
CA SER A 46 2.46 1.54 9.96
C SER A 46 1.24 1.65 9.06
N LEU A 47 1.05 0.64 8.21
CA LEU A 47 -0.17 0.42 7.42
C LEU A 47 -1.31 -0.19 8.24
N ASP A 48 -0.99 -0.74 9.43
CA ASP A 48 -1.94 -1.31 10.37
C ASP A 48 -1.60 -0.88 11.80
N PRO A 49 -1.93 0.38 12.16
CA PRO A 49 -1.59 0.93 13.47
C PRO A 49 -2.18 0.14 14.64
N GLN A 50 -3.33 -0.51 14.45
CA GLN A 50 -3.95 -1.33 15.48
C GLN A 50 -3.10 -2.56 15.79
N SER A 51 -2.62 -3.26 14.76
CA SER A 51 -1.71 -4.40 14.91
C SER A 51 -0.39 -3.98 15.55
N THR A 52 0.17 -2.85 15.12
CA THR A 52 1.41 -2.30 15.71
C THR A 52 1.24 -2.02 17.21
N ARG A 53 0.15 -1.35 17.60
CA ARG A 53 -0.16 -1.08 19.02
C ARG A 53 -0.42 -2.34 19.83
N ALA A 54 -1.10 -3.34 19.26
CA ALA A 54 -1.34 -4.62 19.92
C ALA A 54 -0.03 -5.38 20.25
N ARG A 55 1.05 -5.14 19.50
CA ARG A 55 2.39 -5.64 19.77
C ARG A 55 3.16 -4.80 20.81
N GLY A 56 2.52 -3.77 21.40
CA GLY A 56 3.11 -2.89 22.39
C GLY A 56 4.00 -1.79 21.83
N VAL A 57 3.83 -1.46 20.55
CA VAL A 57 4.60 -0.43 19.83
C VAL A 57 3.68 0.71 19.44
N GLN A 58 4.13 1.95 19.67
CA GLN A 58 3.49 3.12 19.11
C GLN A 58 4.19 3.44 17.77
N PRO A 59 3.49 3.43 16.64
CA PRO A 59 4.09 3.88 15.37
C PRO A 59 4.36 5.38 15.44
N ASP A 60 5.43 5.83 14.80
CA ASP A 60 5.72 7.26 14.67
C ASP A 60 4.73 7.91 13.68
N HIS A 61 4.32 7.15 12.63
CA HIS A 61 3.30 7.60 11.67
C HIS A 61 2.35 6.46 11.29
N GLU A 62 1.07 6.82 11.12
CA GLU A 62 0.06 5.97 10.51
C GLU A 62 0.05 6.25 9.01
N VAL A 63 0.06 5.20 8.22
CA VAL A 63 0.10 5.31 6.75
C VAL A 63 -1.29 5.18 6.17
N TYR A 64 -1.68 6.17 5.38
CA TYR A 64 -2.89 6.15 4.58
C TYR A 64 -2.54 6.49 3.14
N ILE A 65 -3.09 5.73 2.21
CA ILE A 65 -2.92 5.91 0.76
C ILE A 65 -4.30 6.22 0.18
N SER A 66 -4.41 7.35 -0.49
CA SER A 66 -5.67 7.72 -1.13
C SER A 66 -5.79 7.11 -2.52
N TYR A 67 -7.03 6.89 -2.98
CA TYR A 67 -7.26 6.30 -4.30
C TYR A 67 -6.74 7.15 -5.46
N ASP A 68 -6.59 8.45 -5.29
CA ASP A 68 -6.00 9.35 -6.28
C ASP A 68 -4.48 9.22 -6.42
N GLN A 69 -3.80 8.63 -5.43
CA GLN A 69 -2.38 8.30 -5.50
C GLN A 69 -2.10 7.00 -6.30
N VAL A 70 -3.12 6.17 -6.54
CA VAL A 70 -2.98 4.95 -7.34
C VAL A 70 -3.10 5.29 -8.82
N THR A 71 -2.00 5.18 -9.54
CA THR A 71 -1.96 5.45 -10.97
C THR A 71 -2.40 4.24 -11.81
N VAL A 72 -2.70 4.46 -13.08
CA VAL A 72 -2.96 3.33 -14.00
C VAL A 72 -1.69 2.50 -14.22
N ASP A 73 -0.52 3.13 -14.17
CA ASP A 73 0.77 2.44 -14.32
C ASP A 73 1.05 1.50 -13.13
N ASP A 74 0.61 1.86 -11.92
CA ASP A 74 0.65 0.95 -10.77
C ASP A 74 -0.18 -0.32 -11.04
N VAL A 75 -1.38 -0.16 -11.58
CA VAL A 75 -2.25 -1.29 -11.94
C VAL A 75 -1.66 -2.10 -13.08
N ALA A 76 -1.04 -1.47 -14.08
CA ALA A 76 -0.37 -2.15 -15.17
C ALA A 76 0.84 -2.97 -14.67
N THR A 77 1.62 -2.43 -13.74
CA THR A 77 2.72 -3.14 -13.08
C THR A 77 2.23 -4.36 -12.30
N LEU A 78 1.04 -4.27 -11.71
CA LEU A 78 0.40 -5.36 -10.96
C LEU A 78 -0.44 -6.31 -11.82
N GLN A 79 -0.35 -6.21 -13.15
CA GLN A 79 -1.20 -6.98 -14.08
C GLN A 79 -1.18 -8.48 -13.80
N ASP A 80 -0.01 -9.07 -13.59
CA ASP A 80 0.15 -10.51 -13.36
C ASP A 80 -0.42 -10.94 -12.01
N GLU A 81 -0.17 -10.16 -10.94
CA GLU A 81 -0.70 -10.45 -9.59
C GLU A 81 -2.23 -10.32 -9.56
N LEU A 82 -2.77 -9.34 -10.25
CA LEU A 82 -4.21 -9.15 -10.40
C LEU A 82 -4.83 -10.12 -11.40
N LYS A 83 -4.01 -10.83 -12.19
CA LYS A 83 -4.45 -11.71 -13.30
C LYS A 83 -5.40 -10.96 -14.24
N LEU A 84 -4.97 -9.80 -14.70
CA LEU A 84 -5.66 -8.98 -15.68
C LEU A 84 -5.18 -9.35 -17.08
N ASN A 85 -6.09 -9.34 -18.04
CA ASN A 85 -5.71 -9.40 -19.45
C ASN A 85 -5.32 -8.00 -19.95
N PRO A 86 -4.59 -7.89 -21.06
CA PRO A 86 -4.16 -6.59 -21.60
C PRO A 86 -5.33 -5.63 -21.85
N THR A 87 -6.47 -6.13 -22.34
CA THR A 87 -7.66 -5.29 -22.61
C THR A 87 -8.30 -4.73 -21.34
N ALA A 88 -8.10 -5.38 -20.18
CA ALA A 88 -8.54 -4.83 -18.90
C ALA A 88 -7.64 -3.64 -18.47
N VAL A 89 -6.32 -3.74 -18.72
CA VAL A 89 -5.40 -2.63 -18.47
C VAL A 89 -5.69 -1.48 -19.44
N GLU A 90 -5.93 -1.74 -20.72
CA GLU A 90 -6.38 -0.72 -21.69
C GLU A 90 -7.66 -0.03 -21.22
N SER A 91 -8.60 -0.78 -20.63
CA SER A 91 -9.83 -0.20 -20.07
C SER A 91 -9.54 0.76 -18.92
N ALA A 92 -8.52 0.52 -18.08
CA ALA A 92 -8.09 1.45 -17.04
C ALA A 92 -7.61 2.78 -17.63
N TYR A 93 -6.83 2.75 -18.71
CA TYR A 93 -6.40 3.97 -19.41
C TYR A 93 -7.57 4.74 -20.02
N LEU A 94 -8.62 4.07 -20.51
CA LEU A 94 -9.83 4.75 -20.99
C LEU A 94 -10.56 5.49 -19.87
N VAL A 95 -10.71 4.86 -18.70
CA VAL A 95 -11.28 5.53 -17.50
C VAL A 95 -10.42 6.73 -17.11
N TYR A 96 -9.09 6.55 -17.04
CA TYR A 96 -8.16 7.62 -16.68
C TYR A 96 -8.18 8.79 -17.69
N ALA A 97 -8.32 8.50 -18.98
CA ALA A 97 -8.38 9.55 -20.00
C ALA A 97 -9.49 10.56 -19.71
N ILE A 98 -10.62 10.10 -19.16
CA ILE A 98 -11.80 10.92 -18.87
C ILE A 98 -11.73 11.51 -17.45
N TYR A 99 -11.41 10.69 -16.44
CA TYR A 99 -11.58 11.04 -15.01
C TYR A 99 -10.28 11.44 -14.31
N LYS A 100 -9.12 11.32 -14.98
CA LYS A 100 -7.79 11.68 -14.43
C LYS A 100 -7.56 11.05 -13.05
N ASP A 101 -7.10 11.80 -12.07
CA ASP A 101 -6.77 11.31 -10.73
C ASP A 101 -7.96 10.70 -9.97
N ARG A 102 -9.19 10.94 -10.46
CA ARG A 102 -10.41 10.33 -9.92
C ARG A 102 -10.79 9.00 -10.57
N TRP A 103 -9.99 8.49 -11.49
CA TRP A 103 -10.31 7.32 -12.30
C TRP A 103 -10.66 6.09 -11.45
N LEU A 104 -9.83 5.79 -10.44
CA LEU A 104 -10.02 4.62 -9.59
C LEU A 104 -11.26 4.77 -8.71
N LEU A 105 -11.42 5.92 -8.06
CA LEU A 105 -12.60 6.20 -7.25
C LEU A 105 -13.89 6.12 -8.08
N THR A 106 -13.88 6.69 -9.29
CA THR A 106 -15.03 6.65 -10.19
C THR A 106 -15.35 5.22 -10.63
N LEU A 107 -14.33 4.42 -10.95
CA LEU A 107 -14.52 3.02 -11.31
C LEU A 107 -15.07 2.21 -10.12
N LEU A 108 -14.50 2.37 -8.92
CA LEU A 108 -14.91 1.62 -7.73
C LEU A 108 -16.32 2.01 -7.22
N ALA A 109 -16.78 3.21 -7.56
CA ALA A 109 -18.13 3.67 -7.24
C ALA A 109 -19.24 3.00 -8.09
N GLN A 110 -18.87 2.34 -9.19
CA GLN A 110 -19.83 1.61 -10.01
C GLN A 110 -20.27 0.34 -9.30
N GLU A 111 -21.55 -0.03 -9.41
CA GLU A 111 -22.09 -1.22 -8.77
C GLU A 111 -22.69 -2.19 -9.80
N GLY A 112 -22.32 -3.48 -9.68
CA GLY A 112 -22.95 -4.57 -10.42
C GLY A 112 -23.17 -4.31 -11.92
N PRO A 113 -24.45 -4.23 -12.38
CA PRO A 113 -24.78 -4.03 -13.79
C PRO A 113 -24.32 -2.69 -14.36
N ASP A 114 -24.16 -1.67 -13.52
CA ASP A 114 -23.80 -0.31 -13.94
C ASP A 114 -22.37 -0.27 -14.53
N VAL A 115 -21.51 -1.21 -14.13
CA VAL A 115 -20.16 -1.33 -14.71
C VAL A 115 -20.18 -1.62 -16.21
N GLU A 116 -21.15 -2.43 -16.69
CA GLU A 116 -21.27 -2.73 -18.11
C GLU A 116 -21.80 -1.53 -18.91
N GLU A 117 -22.72 -0.78 -18.35
CA GLU A 117 -23.25 0.45 -18.94
C GLU A 117 -22.16 1.52 -18.99
N PHE A 118 -21.47 1.72 -17.87
CA PHE A 118 -20.31 2.61 -17.80
C PHE A 118 -19.21 2.25 -18.82
N ALA A 119 -18.94 0.94 -19.04
CA ALA A 119 -17.98 0.51 -20.06
C ALA A 119 -18.41 0.99 -21.47
N LYS A 120 -19.68 0.86 -21.82
CA LYS A 120 -20.22 1.32 -23.12
C LYS A 120 -20.08 2.83 -23.28
N GLU A 121 -20.38 3.59 -22.23
CA GLU A 121 -20.26 5.05 -22.23
C GLU A 121 -18.84 5.53 -22.52
N ILE A 122 -17.82 4.88 -21.94
CA ILE A 122 -16.42 5.26 -22.13
C ILE A 122 -15.75 4.57 -23.32
N GLY A 123 -16.47 3.73 -24.07
CA GLY A 123 -15.94 2.98 -25.21
C GLY A 123 -15.02 1.81 -24.83
N ALA A 124 -15.11 1.30 -23.60
CA ALA A 124 -14.37 0.13 -23.14
C ALA A 124 -15.13 -1.17 -23.44
N HIS A 125 -14.40 -2.29 -23.51
CA HIS A 125 -15.04 -3.60 -23.62
C HIS A 125 -15.70 -3.98 -22.28
N PRO A 126 -17.03 -4.23 -22.22
CA PRO A 126 -17.75 -4.44 -20.95
C PRO A 126 -17.15 -5.54 -20.08
N GLY A 127 -16.87 -6.73 -20.64
CA GLY A 127 -16.28 -7.84 -19.88
C GLY A 127 -14.89 -7.53 -19.31
N SER A 128 -14.10 -6.71 -20.01
CA SER A 128 -12.76 -6.30 -19.55
C SER A 128 -12.86 -5.31 -18.40
N LEU A 129 -13.78 -4.33 -18.47
CA LEU A 129 -13.99 -3.37 -17.41
C LEU A 129 -14.59 -4.02 -16.16
N VAL A 130 -15.53 -4.94 -16.31
CA VAL A 130 -16.08 -5.74 -15.20
C VAL A 130 -14.98 -6.57 -14.52
N ALA A 131 -14.09 -7.19 -15.30
CA ALA A 131 -12.97 -7.93 -14.74
C ALA A 131 -12.00 -7.01 -13.97
N LEU A 132 -11.67 -5.85 -14.51
CA LEU A 132 -10.84 -4.83 -13.86
C LEU A 132 -11.49 -4.36 -12.55
N HIS A 133 -12.73 -3.91 -12.60
CA HIS A 133 -13.50 -3.46 -11.44
C HIS A 133 -13.49 -4.48 -10.31
N ARG A 134 -13.86 -5.73 -10.60
CA ARG A 134 -13.89 -6.82 -9.61
C ARG A 134 -12.52 -7.04 -8.97
N LYS A 135 -11.43 -6.90 -9.71
CA LYS A 135 -10.07 -7.08 -9.18
C LYS A 135 -9.63 -5.91 -8.33
N LEU A 136 -9.91 -4.69 -8.76
CA LEU A 136 -9.56 -3.47 -8.03
C LEU A 136 -10.45 -3.24 -6.81
N LYS A 137 -11.69 -3.76 -6.80
CA LYS A 137 -12.58 -3.74 -5.62
C LYS A 137 -11.92 -4.38 -4.39
N ARG A 138 -10.93 -5.26 -4.57
CA ARG A 138 -10.13 -5.83 -3.47
C ARG A 138 -9.34 -4.79 -2.68
N LEU A 139 -9.03 -3.64 -3.29
CA LEU A 139 -8.32 -2.55 -2.62
C LEU A 139 -9.12 -1.95 -1.46
N GLU A 140 -10.45 -2.00 -1.52
CA GLU A 140 -11.34 -1.54 -0.46
C GLU A 140 -11.21 -2.36 0.85
N ASN A 141 -10.62 -3.56 0.78
CA ASN A 141 -10.36 -4.38 1.96
C ASN A 141 -9.10 -3.95 2.72
N PHE A 142 -8.29 -3.05 2.17
CA PHE A 142 -7.11 -2.56 2.86
C PHE A 142 -7.47 -1.36 3.73
N PRO A 143 -7.31 -1.45 5.06
CA PRO A 143 -7.76 -0.41 5.99
C PRO A 143 -6.99 0.92 5.85
N PHE A 144 -5.82 0.90 5.21
CA PHE A 144 -5.03 2.08 4.91
C PHE A 144 -5.43 2.79 3.62
N MET A 145 -6.29 2.17 2.78
CA MET A 145 -6.82 2.81 1.58
C MET A 145 -7.97 3.76 1.96
N VAL A 146 -7.87 5.01 1.53
CA VAL A 146 -8.85 6.06 1.84
C VAL A 146 -9.31 6.77 0.58
N GLN A 147 -10.53 7.31 0.60
CA GLN A 147 -11.11 8.01 -0.56
C GLN A 147 -10.45 9.36 -0.82
N LYS A 148 -9.97 10.02 0.20
CA LYS A 148 -9.32 11.34 0.11
C LYS A 148 -8.09 11.36 1.01
N GLY A 149 -7.06 12.07 0.56
CA GLY A 149 -5.82 12.22 1.31
C GLY A 149 -6.06 12.59 2.77
N HIS A 150 -5.31 12.00 3.66
CA HIS A 150 -5.36 12.28 5.08
C HIS A 150 -4.84 13.70 5.35
N ALA A 151 -5.30 14.32 6.44
CA ALA A 151 -4.90 15.68 6.81
C ALA A 151 -3.38 15.86 7.01
N ASP A 152 -2.65 14.76 7.21
CA ASP A 152 -1.20 14.74 7.44
C ASP A 152 -0.35 14.80 6.15
N GLY A 153 -0.98 14.92 4.98
CA GLY A 153 -0.29 15.02 3.69
C GLY A 153 0.02 13.68 3.03
N ASP A 154 0.83 13.73 1.96
CA ASP A 154 1.26 12.57 1.20
C ASP A 154 2.26 11.73 2.01
N VAL A 155 2.04 10.42 2.07
CA VAL A 155 2.92 9.49 2.80
C VAL A 155 4.32 9.41 2.17
N VAL A 156 4.42 9.53 0.84
CA VAL A 156 5.70 9.50 0.12
C VAL A 156 6.53 10.72 0.52
N ASP A 157 5.92 11.91 0.48
CA ASP A 157 6.58 13.14 0.92
C ASP A 157 7.06 13.05 2.36
N ARG A 158 6.23 12.47 3.24
CA ARG A 158 6.58 12.29 4.65
C ARG A 158 7.75 11.31 4.82
N ILE A 159 7.78 10.21 4.10
CA ILE A 159 8.90 9.26 4.11
C ILE A 159 10.17 9.95 3.62
N MET A 160 10.10 10.69 2.52
CA MET A 160 11.25 11.41 1.97
C MET A 160 11.79 12.44 2.95
N GLU A 161 10.92 13.20 3.65
CA GLU A 161 11.32 14.16 4.69
C GLU A 161 12.16 13.46 5.80
N TYR A 162 11.77 12.26 6.22
CA TYR A 162 12.55 11.52 7.22
C TYR A 162 13.90 11.03 6.69
N LEU A 163 13.91 10.50 5.48
CA LEU A 163 15.15 10.05 4.83
C LEU A 163 16.14 11.20 4.61
N ASP A 164 15.65 12.36 4.17
CA ASP A 164 16.47 13.57 3.98
C ASP A 164 17.08 14.08 5.28
N ARG A 165 16.40 13.87 6.40
CA ARG A 165 16.91 14.18 7.74
C ARG A 165 17.88 13.13 8.30
N GLY A 166 18.21 12.11 7.53
CA GLY A 166 19.11 11.02 7.95
C GLY A 166 18.44 9.99 8.88
N ILE A 167 17.11 9.92 8.90
CA ILE A 167 16.33 8.99 9.72
C ILE A 167 15.92 7.81 8.85
N ASN A 168 16.25 6.59 9.29
CA ASN A 168 15.83 5.37 8.61
C ASN A 168 14.34 5.14 8.82
N VAL A 169 13.64 4.66 7.81
CA VAL A 169 12.21 4.38 7.86
C VAL A 169 11.97 2.88 7.77
N VAL A 170 11.19 2.35 8.71
CA VAL A 170 10.65 0.98 8.66
C VAL A 170 9.15 1.08 8.42
N LEU A 171 8.70 0.57 7.29
CA LEU A 171 7.30 0.50 6.93
C LEU A 171 6.74 -0.88 7.30
N GLU A 172 5.98 -0.94 8.39
CA GLU A 172 5.34 -2.16 8.88
C GLU A 172 3.98 -2.40 8.20
N PHE A 173 3.77 -3.63 7.74
CA PHE A 173 2.53 -4.04 7.06
C PHE A 173 1.46 -4.57 8.03
N GLY A 174 1.81 -4.84 9.30
CA GLY A 174 0.88 -5.37 10.29
C GLY A 174 0.36 -6.75 9.89
N GLN A 175 -0.95 -6.88 9.76
CA GLN A 175 -1.62 -8.11 9.28
C GLN A 175 -1.84 -8.13 7.77
N GLN A 176 -1.39 -7.10 7.04
CA GLN A 176 -1.56 -6.98 5.58
C GLN A 176 -0.47 -7.77 4.85
N THR A 177 -0.57 -9.10 4.86
CA THR A 177 0.47 -10.01 4.34
C THR A 177 0.24 -10.46 2.89
N SER A 178 -0.76 -9.93 2.18
CA SER A 178 -1.01 -10.32 0.79
C SER A 178 0.06 -9.75 -0.14
N MET A 179 0.48 -10.52 -1.14
CA MET A 179 1.43 -10.07 -2.16
C MET A 179 0.91 -8.84 -2.90
N LEU A 180 -0.40 -8.78 -3.17
CA LEU A 180 -1.04 -7.60 -3.77
C LEU A 180 -0.81 -6.34 -2.94
N CYS A 181 -1.01 -6.42 -1.62
CA CYS A 181 -0.77 -5.29 -0.72
C CYS A 181 0.70 -4.86 -0.75
N TYR A 182 1.61 -5.81 -0.62
CA TYR A 182 3.05 -5.53 -0.63
C TYR A 182 3.50 -4.84 -1.91
N LEU A 183 3.15 -5.41 -3.07
CA LEU A 183 3.55 -4.88 -4.37
C LEU A 183 2.93 -3.51 -4.65
N LEU A 184 1.65 -3.32 -4.32
CA LEU A 184 0.97 -2.03 -4.48
C LEU A 184 1.68 -0.94 -3.66
N VAL A 185 1.87 -1.19 -2.37
CA VAL A 185 2.51 -0.21 -1.47
C VAL A 185 3.96 0.05 -1.87
N ALA A 186 4.71 -0.99 -2.20
CA ALA A 186 6.09 -0.83 -2.66
C ALA A 186 6.17 -0.01 -3.94
N ASN A 187 5.25 -0.21 -4.88
CA ASN A 187 5.22 0.52 -6.15
C ASN A 187 4.85 1.99 -5.99
N ILE A 188 3.89 2.30 -5.09
CA ILE A 188 3.48 3.70 -4.82
C ILE A 188 4.58 4.47 -4.09
N ILE A 189 5.34 3.82 -3.21
CA ILE A 189 6.31 4.49 -2.32
C ILE A 189 7.73 4.53 -2.93
N SER A 190 8.06 3.70 -3.91
CA SER A 190 9.39 3.65 -4.54
C SER A 190 9.51 4.54 -5.76
#